data_f029bd6acb2a763d51f08155a8555b32
#
_entry.id   f029bd6acb2a763d51f08155a8555b32
#
_cell.length_a   1.000
_cell.length_b   1.000
_cell.length_c   1.000
_cell.angle_alpha   90.00
_cell.angle_beta   90.00
_cell.angle_gamma   90.00
#
_symmetry.space_group_name_H-M   'P 1'
#
loop_
_entity.id
_entity.type
_entity.pdbx_description
1 polymer ?
#
loop_
_entity_poly.entity_id
_entity_poly.type
_entity_poly.pdbx_seq_one_letter_code
_entity_poly.pdbx_strand_id
1 'polypeptide(L)'
;MPAYPLPAAPEGVLIVDDEPQMVDMLVDFLTSHPRGFKIETATDGYEALIKLGSLGPALVILDVMMPKLDGIEVCRHLKTNSETRAIKILGITGYPHMVPGLLVAGADACLAKPLALDSLDRELARLLAPSGGA
;
A
#
# COMPACT_ATOMS: atom_id res chain seq x y z
N MET A 1 13.61 -7.31 23.40
CA MET A 1 12.31 -6.64 23.07
C MET A 1 12.30 -6.26 21.61
N PRO A 2 11.34 -6.71 20.83
CA PRO A 2 11.27 -6.29 19.44
C PRO A 2 11.00 -4.79 19.35
N ALA A 3 11.53 -4.17 18.30
CA ALA A 3 11.32 -2.74 18.04
C ALA A 3 9.85 -2.45 17.73
N TYR A 4 9.12 -3.44 17.22
CA TYR A 4 7.73 -3.31 16.87
C TYR A 4 6.89 -4.22 17.75
N PRO A 5 5.80 -3.71 18.36
CA PRO A 5 4.86 -4.60 19.00
C PRO A 5 4.23 -5.51 17.94
N LEU A 6 4.19 -6.80 18.21
CA LEU A 6 3.59 -7.74 17.27
C LEU A 6 2.08 -7.64 17.36
N PRO A 7 1.37 -7.55 16.23
CA PRO A 7 -0.08 -7.57 16.24
C PRO A 7 -0.60 -8.95 16.68
N ALA A 8 -1.83 -8.99 17.15
CA ALA A 8 -2.48 -10.24 17.51
C ALA A 8 -2.64 -11.17 16.30
N ALA A 9 -2.78 -10.61 15.12
CA ALA A 9 -2.83 -11.32 13.85
C ALA A 9 -2.03 -10.53 12.81
N PRO A 10 -1.46 -11.19 11.79
CA PRO A 10 -0.74 -10.48 10.74
C PRO A 10 -1.63 -9.48 10.02
N GLU A 11 -1.11 -8.27 9.82
CA GLU A 11 -1.82 -7.26 9.03
C GLU A 11 -1.71 -7.60 7.56
N GLY A 12 -2.80 -7.41 6.82
CA GLY A 12 -2.82 -7.64 5.38
C GLY A 12 -2.23 -6.48 4.61
N VAL A 13 -1.42 -6.79 3.62
CA VAL A 13 -0.89 -5.82 2.66
C VAL A 13 -1.20 -6.32 1.26
N LEU A 14 -1.87 -5.49 0.48
CA LEU A 14 -2.13 -5.76 -0.92
C LEU A 14 -1.18 -4.92 -1.77
N ILE A 15 -0.40 -5.59 -2.62
CA ILE A 15 0.51 -4.94 -3.56
C ILE A 15 -0.17 -4.93 -4.93
N VAL A 16 -0.42 -3.75 -5.47
CA VAL A 16 -1.06 -3.59 -6.79
C VAL A 16 -0.03 -3.01 -7.75
N ASP A 17 0.56 -3.85 -8.58
CA ASP A 17 1.60 -3.47 -9.52
C ASP A 17 1.69 -4.55 -10.61
N ASP A 18 1.89 -4.16 -11.86
CA ASP A 18 2.02 -5.09 -12.98
C ASP A 18 3.48 -5.37 -13.34
N GLU A 19 4.44 -4.77 -12.64
CA GLU A 19 5.86 -4.95 -12.90
C GLU A 19 6.43 -6.05 -11.99
N PRO A 20 6.77 -7.23 -12.55
CA PRO A 20 7.17 -8.36 -11.69
C PRO A 20 8.36 -8.07 -10.79
N GLN A 21 9.34 -7.30 -11.27
CA GLN A 21 10.52 -6.99 -10.45
C GLN A 21 10.17 -6.16 -9.23
N MET A 22 9.26 -5.20 -9.38
CA MET A 22 8.80 -4.38 -8.27
C MET A 22 8.02 -5.22 -7.27
N VAL A 23 7.14 -6.07 -7.77
CA VAL A 23 6.35 -6.97 -6.92
C VAL A 23 7.27 -7.88 -6.12
N ASP A 24 8.25 -8.50 -6.78
CA ASP A 24 9.20 -9.41 -6.10
C ASP A 24 9.97 -8.68 -5.00
N MET A 25 10.45 -7.47 -5.29
CA MET A 25 11.18 -6.67 -4.31
C MET A 25 10.32 -6.35 -3.09
N LEU A 26 9.08 -5.93 -3.32
CA LEU A 26 8.15 -5.60 -2.24
C LEU A 26 7.78 -6.84 -1.42
N VAL A 27 7.51 -7.96 -2.09
CA VAL A 27 7.20 -9.21 -1.39
C VAL A 27 8.37 -9.64 -0.52
N ASP A 28 9.59 -9.60 -1.05
CA ASP A 28 10.78 -9.97 -0.28
C ASP A 28 10.97 -9.06 0.93
N PHE A 29 10.84 -7.76 0.73
CA PHE A 29 10.98 -6.79 1.83
C PHE A 29 9.94 -7.04 2.93
N LEU A 30 8.69 -7.19 2.54
CA LEU A 30 7.59 -7.37 3.51
C LEU A 30 7.65 -8.73 4.19
N THR A 31 8.05 -9.78 3.47
CA THR A 31 8.19 -11.11 4.04
C THR A 31 9.26 -11.15 5.12
N SER A 32 10.33 -10.37 4.93
CA SER A 32 11.46 -10.32 5.87
C SER A 32 11.23 -9.32 7.00
N HIS A 33 10.16 -8.54 6.95
CA HIS A 33 9.91 -7.50 7.95
C HIS A 33 9.55 -8.12 9.30
N PRO A 34 10.12 -7.59 10.42
CA PRO A 34 9.83 -8.15 11.75
C PRO A 34 8.37 -8.11 12.16
N ARG A 35 7.60 -7.19 11.58
CA ARG A 35 6.19 -7.04 11.88
C ARG A 35 5.34 -8.23 11.42
N GLY A 36 5.76 -8.92 10.36
CA GLY A 36 5.04 -10.08 9.83
C GLY A 36 3.73 -9.69 9.16
N PHE A 37 3.73 -9.68 7.82
CA PHE A 37 2.54 -9.29 7.05
C PHE A 37 1.93 -10.48 6.34
N LYS A 38 0.61 -10.44 6.16
CA LYS A 38 -0.08 -11.31 5.23
C LYS A 38 -0.12 -10.59 3.89
N ILE A 39 0.56 -11.13 2.88
CA ILE A 39 0.81 -10.43 1.63
C ILE A 39 0.00 -11.04 0.51
N GLU A 40 -0.71 -10.20 -0.25
CA GLU A 40 -1.36 -10.55 -1.49
C GLU A 40 -0.91 -9.59 -2.57
N THR A 41 -0.99 -10.02 -3.82
CA THR A 41 -0.62 -9.21 -4.97
C THR A 41 -1.75 -9.15 -5.98
N ALA A 42 -1.81 -8.07 -6.74
CA ALA A 42 -2.74 -7.90 -7.83
C ALA A 42 -2.04 -7.21 -8.98
N THR A 43 -2.29 -7.65 -10.21
CA THR A 43 -1.64 -7.09 -11.40
C THR A 43 -2.58 -6.22 -12.22
N ASP A 44 -3.83 -6.11 -11.84
CA ASP A 44 -4.80 -5.21 -12.49
C ASP A 44 -5.86 -4.77 -11.49
N GLY A 45 -6.70 -3.84 -11.93
CA GLY A 45 -7.72 -3.25 -11.07
C GLY A 45 -8.81 -4.22 -10.65
N TYR A 46 -9.18 -5.16 -11.51
CA TYR A 46 -10.20 -6.14 -11.16
C TYR A 46 -9.72 -7.09 -10.07
N GLU A 47 -8.51 -7.59 -10.24
CA GLU A 47 -7.89 -8.46 -9.23
C GLU A 47 -7.75 -7.73 -7.90
N ALA A 48 -7.36 -6.45 -7.96
CA ALA A 48 -7.24 -5.62 -6.75
C ALA A 48 -8.58 -5.51 -6.02
N LEU A 49 -9.66 -5.21 -6.74
CA LEU A 49 -10.98 -5.08 -6.13
C LEU A 49 -11.45 -6.37 -5.46
N ILE A 50 -11.23 -7.51 -6.12
CA ILE A 50 -11.60 -8.80 -5.56
C ILE A 50 -10.83 -9.06 -4.28
N LYS A 51 -9.53 -8.82 -4.29
CA LYS A 51 -8.68 -9.08 -3.13
C LYS A 51 -8.91 -8.10 -1.99
N LEU A 52 -9.28 -6.86 -2.29
CA LEU A 52 -9.69 -5.90 -1.27
C LEU A 52 -10.88 -6.42 -0.48
N GLY A 53 -11.86 -7.01 -1.17
CA GLY A 53 -13.04 -7.56 -0.50
C GLY A 53 -12.74 -8.78 0.35
N SER A 54 -11.83 -9.64 -0.08
CA SER A 54 -11.55 -10.91 0.61
C SER A 54 -10.46 -10.79 1.67
N LEU A 55 -9.44 -9.95 1.43
CA LEU A 55 -8.31 -9.81 2.36
C LEU A 55 -8.58 -8.82 3.48
N GLY A 56 -9.31 -7.74 3.21
CA GLY A 56 -9.49 -6.65 4.15
C GLY A 56 -8.15 -6.07 4.60
N PRO A 57 -7.30 -5.61 3.69
CA PRO A 57 -5.93 -5.23 4.05
C PRO A 57 -5.89 -3.99 4.92
N ALA A 58 -4.84 -3.88 5.73
CA ALA A 58 -4.55 -2.65 6.47
C ALA A 58 -3.88 -1.62 5.57
N LEU A 59 -3.18 -2.07 4.52
CA LEU A 59 -2.40 -1.23 3.63
C LEU A 59 -2.50 -1.72 2.20
N VAL A 60 -2.64 -0.78 1.26
CA VAL A 60 -2.50 -1.04 -0.17
C VAL A 60 -1.27 -0.27 -0.66
N ILE A 61 -0.34 -0.97 -1.29
CA ILE A 61 0.78 -0.36 -2.00
C ILE A 61 0.37 -0.34 -3.47
N LEU A 62 0.19 0.85 -4.01
CA LEU A 62 -0.46 1.04 -5.30
C LEU A 62 0.45 1.72 -6.30
N ASP A 63 0.82 1.01 -7.38
CA ASP A 63 1.44 1.64 -8.54
C ASP A 63 0.35 2.39 -9.30
N VAL A 64 0.55 3.68 -9.49
CA VAL A 64 -0.48 4.54 -10.07
C VAL A 64 -0.51 4.54 -11.59
N MET A 65 0.52 3.98 -12.22
CA MET A 65 0.62 3.96 -13.68
C MET A 65 0.58 2.54 -14.22
N MET A 66 -0.59 1.93 -14.11
CA MET A 66 -0.82 0.61 -14.68
C MET A 66 -1.79 0.70 -15.85
N PRO A 67 -1.61 -0.13 -16.89
CA PRO A 67 -2.62 -0.23 -17.94
C PRO A 67 -3.98 -0.59 -17.35
N LYS A 68 -5.03 0.03 -17.83
CA LYS A 68 -6.41 -0.25 -17.39
C LYS A 68 -6.69 0.09 -15.92
N LEU A 69 -5.78 0.79 -15.25
CA LEU A 69 -5.99 1.20 -13.87
C LEU A 69 -5.62 2.67 -13.71
N ASP A 70 -6.59 3.47 -13.31
CA ASP A 70 -6.34 4.85 -12.90
C ASP A 70 -6.15 4.85 -11.39
N GLY A 71 -4.88 4.96 -10.95
CA GLY A 71 -4.55 4.92 -9.53
C GLY A 71 -5.19 6.04 -8.73
N ILE A 72 -5.37 7.20 -9.34
CA ILE A 72 -6.02 8.33 -8.67
C ILE A 72 -7.49 8.00 -8.41
N GLU A 73 -8.17 7.43 -9.39
CA GLU A 73 -9.56 7.01 -9.21
C GLU A 73 -9.71 5.91 -8.17
N VAL A 74 -8.77 4.95 -8.14
CA VAL A 74 -8.78 3.90 -7.13
C VAL A 74 -8.65 4.51 -5.73
N CYS A 75 -7.72 5.45 -5.54
CA CYS A 75 -7.57 6.15 -4.27
C CYS A 75 -8.85 6.84 -3.87
N ARG A 76 -9.43 7.60 -4.79
CA ARG A 76 -10.66 8.35 -4.51
C ARG A 76 -11.80 7.41 -4.13
N HIS A 77 -11.95 6.32 -4.87
CA HIS A 77 -12.99 5.34 -4.60
C HIS A 77 -12.82 4.72 -3.20
N LEU A 78 -11.61 4.29 -2.86
CA LEU A 78 -11.35 3.67 -1.56
C LEU A 78 -11.60 4.67 -0.42
N LYS A 79 -11.19 5.91 -0.58
CA LYS A 79 -11.29 6.90 0.50
C LYS A 79 -12.69 7.49 0.68
N THR A 80 -13.55 7.37 -0.33
CA THR A 80 -14.92 7.85 -0.21
C THR A 80 -15.92 6.78 0.20
N ASN A 81 -15.50 5.52 0.23
CA ASN A 81 -16.36 4.40 0.61
C ASN A 81 -16.15 4.11 2.10
N SER A 82 -17.23 4.07 2.88
CA SER A 82 -17.17 3.85 4.32
C SER A 82 -16.52 2.51 4.71
N GLU A 83 -16.60 1.51 3.83
CA GLU A 83 -16.04 0.19 4.11
C GLU A 83 -14.53 0.12 3.89
N THR A 84 -13.96 1.04 3.11
CA THR A 84 -12.55 0.97 2.71
C THR A 84 -11.74 2.19 3.11
N ARG A 85 -12.38 3.26 3.56
CA ARG A 85 -11.66 4.53 3.82
C ARG A 85 -10.60 4.43 4.91
N ALA A 86 -10.67 3.43 5.79
CA ALA A 86 -9.67 3.23 6.83
C ALA A 86 -8.41 2.52 6.31
N ILE A 87 -8.47 1.93 5.11
CA ILE A 87 -7.30 1.28 4.51
C ILE A 87 -6.28 2.36 4.18
N LYS A 88 -5.03 2.16 4.61
CA LYS A 88 -3.95 3.08 4.26
C LYS A 88 -3.52 2.84 2.83
N ILE A 89 -3.24 3.91 2.10
CA ILE A 89 -2.81 3.83 0.70
C ILE A 89 -1.44 4.46 0.57
N LEU A 90 -0.47 3.67 0.14
CA LEU A 90 0.86 4.12 -0.22
C LEU A 90 0.98 4.06 -1.74
N GLY A 91 0.97 5.22 -2.38
CA GLY A 91 1.16 5.31 -3.82
C GLY A 91 2.64 5.22 -4.18
N ILE A 92 2.93 4.58 -5.31
CA ILE A 92 4.28 4.53 -5.86
C ILE A 92 4.19 5.04 -7.29
N THR A 93 5.06 5.97 -7.66
CA THR A 93 5.04 6.54 -9.00
C THR A 93 6.45 6.88 -9.50
N GLY A 94 6.68 6.62 -10.79
CA GLY A 94 7.87 7.14 -11.48
C GLY A 94 7.69 8.55 -12.01
N TYR A 95 6.54 9.15 -11.78
CA TYR A 95 6.17 10.45 -12.33
C TYR A 95 5.86 11.43 -11.20
N PRO A 96 6.83 12.25 -10.78
CA PRO A 96 6.65 13.15 -9.64
C PRO A 96 5.45 14.09 -9.76
N HIS A 97 5.08 14.45 -10.99
CA HIS A 97 3.91 15.35 -11.20
C HIS A 97 2.58 14.70 -10.81
N MET A 98 2.54 13.38 -10.63
CA MET A 98 1.33 12.68 -10.19
C MET A 98 1.09 12.78 -8.69
N VAL A 99 2.13 13.12 -7.91
CA VAL A 99 2.05 13.10 -6.45
C VAL A 99 0.96 14.01 -5.89
N PRO A 100 0.85 15.28 -6.33
CA PRO A 100 -0.21 16.14 -5.79
C PRO A 100 -1.62 15.58 -6.01
N GLY A 101 -1.88 15.03 -7.20
CA GLY A 101 -3.19 14.45 -7.51
C GLY A 101 -3.51 13.23 -6.66
N LEU A 102 -2.51 12.40 -6.38
CA LEU A 102 -2.67 11.24 -5.51
C LEU A 102 -3.00 11.64 -4.07
N LEU A 103 -2.28 12.61 -3.56
CA LEU A 103 -2.53 13.09 -2.19
C LEU A 103 -3.90 13.72 -2.06
N VAL A 104 -4.32 14.51 -3.04
CA VAL A 104 -5.67 15.10 -3.06
C VAL A 104 -6.74 14.01 -3.14
N ALA A 105 -6.48 12.94 -3.89
CA ALA A 105 -7.40 11.82 -4.00
C ALA A 105 -7.49 10.99 -2.73
N GLY A 106 -6.58 11.18 -1.80
CA GLY A 106 -6.63 10.54 -0.50
C GLY A 106 -5.52 9.55 -0.19
N ALA A 107 -4.49 9.44 -1.04
CA ALA A 107 -3.33 8.62 -0.70
C ALA A 107 -2.70 9.12 0.59
N ASP A 108 -2.38 8.21 1.48
CA ASP A 108 -1.81 8.56 2.79
C ASP A 108 -0.33 8.90 2.69
N ALA A 109 0.34 8.39 1.66
CA ALA A 109 1.72 8.72 1.34
C ALA A 109 2.00 8.38 -0.11
N CYS A 110 3.07 8.93 -0.65
CA CYS A 110 3.58 8.62 -1.98
C CYS A 110 5.09 8.48 -1.94
N LEU A 111 5.61 7.49 -2.65
CA LEU A 111 7.04 7.33 -2.85
C LEU A 111 7.35 7.29 -4.35
N ALA A 112 8.49 7.87 -4.71
CA ALA A 112 8.93 7.90 -6.10
C ALA A 112 9.74 6.65 -6.43
N LYS A 113 9.67 6.22 -7.69
CA LYS A 113 10.58 5.21 -8.24
C LYS A 113 11.87 5.89 -8.69
N PRO A 114 13.01 5.27 -8.53
CA PRO A 114 13.27 3.97 -7.92
C PRO A 114 13.04 4.02 -6.41
N LEU A 115 12.44 2.95 -5.88
CA LEU A 115 12.03 2.91 -4.49
C LEU A 115 13.21 2.67 -3.56
N ALA A 116 13.38 3.54 -2.56
CA ALA A 116 14.38 3.36 -1.53
C ALA A 116 13.76 2.58 -0.36
N LEU A 117 14.38 1.47 0.04
CA LEU A 117 13.84 0.62 1.09
C LEU A 117 13.74 1.32 2.44
N ASP A 118 14.69 2.22 2.74
CA ASP A 118 14.63 3.02 3.97
C ASP A 118 13.40 3.92 4.01
N SER A 119 13.05 4.51 2.87
CA SER A 119 11.85 5.35 2.76
C SER A 119 10.60 4.51 2.92
N LEU A 120 10.58 3.33 2.32
CA LEU A 120 9.47 2.40 2.46
C LEU A 120 9.27 2.01 3.93
N ASP A 121 10.34 1.65 4.61
CA ASP A 121 10.28 1.24 6.02
C ASP A 121 9.74 2.36 6.89
N ARG A 122 10.18 3.60 6.67
CA ARG A 122 9.67 4.76 7.40
C ARG A 122 8.18 4.96 7.19
N GLU A 123 7.72 4.85 5.94
CA GLU A 123 6.30 5.03 5.66
C GLU A 123 5.46 3.90 6.25
N LEU A 124 5.94 2.67 6.23
CA LEU A 124 5.24 1.56 6.88
C LEU A 124 5.06 1.81 8.37
N ALA A 125 6.12 2.24 9.04
CA ALA A 125 6.05 2.53 10.48
C ALA A 125 5.05 3.64 10.77
N ARG A 126 5.05 4.70 9.94
CA ARG A 126 4.15 5.84 10.11
C ARG A 126 2.69 5.46 9.82
N LEU A 127 2.46 4.77 8.70
CA LEU A 127 1.09 4.45 8.26
C LEU A 127 0.42 3.40 9.13
N LEU A 128 1.19 2.46 9.66
CA LEU A 128 0.68 1.35 10.44
C LEU A 128 0.90 1.55 11.95
N ALA A 129 1.24 2.76 12.36
CA ALA A 129 1.33 3.09 13.79
C ALA A 129 -0.03 2.90 14.44
N PRO A 130 -0.07 2.43 15.70
CA PRO A 130 -1.33 2.27 16.41
C PRO A 130 -2.11 3.58 16.47
N SER A 131 -3.40 3.50 16.10
CA SER A 131 -4.29 4.66 16.16
C SER A 131 -4.50 5.07 17.61
N GLY A 132 -4.37 6.36 17.89
CA GLY A 132 -4.53 6.85 19.26
C GLY A 132 -3.44 6.42 20.20
N GLY A 133 -2.43 5.75 19.69
CA GLY A 133 -1.29 5.32 20.45
C GLY A 133 -0.33 6.45 20.71
N ALA A 134 -0.88 7.53 20.80
CA ALA A 134 -0.15 8.74 21.02
C ALA A 134 1.03 8.54 21.93
#